data_0705fc769c8b1571601e8925c7c2d116
#
_entry.id   0705fc769c8b1571601e8925c7c2d116
#
_cell.length_a   1.000
_cell.length_b   1.000
_cell.length_c   1.000
_cell.angle_alpha   90.00
_cell.angle_beta   90.00
_cell.angle_gamma   90.00
#
_symmetry.space_group_name_H-M   'P 1'
#
loop_
_entity.id
_entity.type
_entity.pdbx_description
1 polymer ?
#
loop_
_entity_poly.entity_id
_entity_poly.type
_entity_poly.pdbx_seq_one_letter_code
_entity_poly.pdbx_strand_id
1 'polypeptide(L)'
;MEWIAHHQAAGVTDFLIYSNDCDDGTGEILDALAAAGEIVHLPQTKTGSQSIQWQALRDAWKHPLRKKADWILVSDVDEFLNIHVAGHQISDLLKALPDDTDAVALPWRLFGNNDIVFAKDAPVTAQFTTSAPAECSSPIAATLFKSLIRAGGPFNQLGVHRPKQKPATKAGLPKWVDGSGNQMPGVFAANQKRLSLYSLPSGRSLAEMNHYSLRSAESFLIKRDRGLPNRKDKEIDLTYWVERNFNTERNETISAMRPATEKRLSALHRIPGVSDLHGRSVNWHHEKFRALVTQPDFHRLFSRIVLTGSSKVLSKQLTQQLVRWYGEAYRS
;
A
#
# COMPACT_ATOMS: atom_id res chain seq x y z
N MET A 1 8.96 -6.76 8.40
CA MET A 1 9.65 -6.08 9.53
C MET A 1 9.55 -4.57 9.39
N GLU A 2 10.20 -3.93 8.40
CA GLU A 2 10.21 -2.47 8.21
C GLU A 2 8.80 -1.83 8.19
N TRP A 3 7.85 -2.45 7.49
CA TRP A 3 6.48 -1.93 7.39
C TRP A 3 5.80 -1.79 8.77
N ILE A 4 5.96 -2.79 9.65
CA ILE A 4 5.44 -2.74 11.04
C ILE A 4 6.16 -1.65 11.82
N ALA A 5 7.49 -1.65 11.79
CA ALA A 5 8.32 -0.66 12.49
C ALA A 5 8.00 0.78 12.08
N HIS A 6 7.77 1.01 10.77
CA HIS A 6 7.43 2.31 10.22
C HIS A 6 6.07 2.80 10.73
N HIS A 7 5.04 1.95 10.68
CA HIS A 7 3.72 2.34 11.14
C HIS A 7 3.64 2.46 12.66
N GLN A 8 4.41 1.67 13.43
CA GLN A 8 4.61 1.91 14.88
C GLN A 8 5.25 3.29 15.12
N ALA A 9 6.27 3.66 14.35
CA ALA A 9 6.92 4.97 14.43
C ALA A 9 5.97 6.11 14.04
N ALA A 10 5.05 5.87 13.10
CA ALA A 10 3.99 6.80 12.73
C ALA A 10 2.86 6.92 13.78
N GLY A 11 2.88 6.13 14.86
CA GLY A 11 1.90 6.18 15.94
C GLY A 11 0.73 5.21 15.80
N VAL A 12 0.83 4.19 14.92
CA VAL A 12 -0.12 3.07 14.93
C VAL A 12 0.10 2.25 16.19
N THR A 13 -0.95 2.08 16.99
CA THR A 13 -0.90 1.39 18.30
C THR A 13 -1.19 -0.09 18.19
N ASP A 14 -2.05 -0.49 17.26
CA ASP A 14 -2.55 -1.85 17.14
C ASP A 14 -2.47 -2.33 15.70
N PHE A 15 -2.01 -3.56 15.51
CA PHE A 15 -1.88 -4.19 14.21
C PHE A 15 -2.71 -5.47 14.16
N LEU A 16 -3.55 -5.58 13.15
CA LEU A 16 -4.28 -6.82 12.84
C LEU A 16 -3.79 -7.29 11.46
N ILE A 17 -2.96 -8.32 11.46
CA ILE A 17 -2.30 -8.82 10.25
C ILE A 17 -2.87 -10.17 9.86
N TYR A 18 -3.34 -10.25 8.63
CA TYR A 18 -3.81 -11.50 8.01
C TYR A 18 -2.75 -12.01 7.04
N SER A 19 -2.41 -13.28 7.15
CA SER A 19 -1.51 -13.96 6.23
C SER A 19 -2.17 -15.17 5.58
N ASN A 20 -1.70 -15.61 4.41
CA ASN A 20 -2.13 -16.84 3.77
C ASN A 20 -1.02 -17.42 2.92
N ASP A 21 -0.91 -18.74 2.93
CA ASP A 21 -0.02 -19.50 2.05
C ASP A 21 1.43 -18.96 2.04
N CYS A 22 1.96 -18.60 3.23
CA CYS A 22 3.33 -18.11 3.38
C CYS A 22 4.31 -19.29 3.35
N ASP A 23 5.18 -19.33 2.37
CA ASP A 23 6.27 -20.31 2.20
C ASP A 23 7.66 -19.68 2.35
N ASP A 24 7.72 -18.38 2.65
CA ASP A 24 8.91 -17.55 2.73
C ASP A 24 9.39 -17.25 4.18
N GLY A 25 8.80 -17.91 5.18
CA GLY A 25 9.07 -17.64 6.60
C GLY A 25 8.31 -16.44 7.18
N THR A 26 7.48 -15.77 6.38
CA THR A 26 6.67 -14.63 6.89
C THR A 26 5.74 -15.06 8.02
N GLY A 27 5.14 -16.25 7.95
CA GLY A 27 4.24 -16.76 8.99
C GLY A 27 4.92 -16.85 10.33
N GLU A 28 6.09 -17.47 10.40
CA GLU A 28 6.88 -17.64 11.62
C GLU A 28 7.35 -16.31 12.22
N ILE A 29 7.72 -15.34 11.38
CA ILE A 29 8.07 -13.98 11.83
C ILE A 29 6.84 -13.33 12.49
N LEU A 30 5.67 -13.41 11.85
CA LEU A 30 4.43 -12.83 12.37
C LEU A 30 4.00 -13.50 13.67
N ASP A 31 4.16 -14.82 13.80
CA ASP A 31 3.88 -15.56 15.03
C ASP A 31 4.80 -15.13 16.18
N ALA A 32 6.10 -14.96 15.90
CA ALA A 32 7.05 -14.49 16.90
C ALA A 32 6.74 -13.06 17.37
N LEU A 33 6.36 -12.17 16.45
CA LEU A 33 5.94 -10.81 16.78
C LEU A 33 4.62 -10.80 17.58
N ALA A 34 3.68 -11.66 17.25
CA ALA A 34 2.42 -11.80 17.97
C ALA A 34 2.65 -12.36 19.39
N ALA A 35 3.53 -13.35 19.55
CA ALA A 35 3.92 -13.88 20.86
C ALA A 35 4.58 -12.82 21.74
N ALA A 36 5.31 -11.87 21.15
CA ALA A 36 5.90 -10.73 21.85
C ALA A 36 4.89 -9.58 22.13
N GLY A 37 3.63 -9.70 21.66
CA GLY A 37 2.59 -8.69 21.87
C GLY A 37 2.69 -7.46 20.94
N GLU A 38 3.50 -7.51 19.90
CA GLU A 38 3.68 -6.39 18.96
C GLU A 38 2.54 -6.26 17.94
N ILE A 39 1.87 -7.38 17.62
CA ILE A 39 0.77 -7.46 16.63
C ILE A 39 -0.25 -8.53 17.02
N VAL A 40 -1.40 -8.51 16.38
CA VAL A 40 -2.30 -9.67 16.30
C VAL A 40 -2.15 -10.31 14.92
N HIS A 41 -1.73 -11.57 14.87
CA HIS A 41 -1.56 -12.33 13.64
C HIS A 41 -2.68 -13.36 13.48
N LEU A 42 -3.33 -13.38 12.33
CA LEU A 42 -4.42 -14.30 11.98
C LEU A 42 -4.11 -14.98 10.64
N PRO A 43 -3.53 -16.20 10.67
CA PRO A 43 -3.38 -17.01 9.48
C PRO A 43 -4.75 -17.34 8.87
N GLN A 44 -4.88 -17.22 7.56
CA GLN A 44 -6.12 -17.49 6.84
C GLN A 44 -5.96 -18.58 5.80
N THR A 45 -7.00 -19.38 5.67
CA THR A 45 -7.22 -20.26 4.53
C THR A 45 -8.39 -19.74 3.71
N LYS A 46 -8.28 -19.78 2.39
CA LYS A 46 -9.36 -19.34 1.51
C LYS A 46 -10.58 -20.23 1.67
N THR A 47 -11.71 -19.63 1.99
CA THR A 47 -13.02 -20.31 2.07
C THR A 47 -14.01 -19.69 1.08
N GLY A 48 -14.72 -20.53 0.34
CA GLY A 48 -15.75 -20.10 -0.62
C GLY A 48 -15.22 -19.35 -1.85
N SER A 49 -16.10 -18.62 -2.53
CA SER A 49 -15.82 -17.95 -3.83
C SER A 49 -15.19 -16.58 -3.70
N GLN A 50 -15.25 -15.93 -2.53
CA GLN A 50 -14.65 -14.59 -2.36
C GLN A 50 -13.13 -14.65 -2.33
N SER A 51 -12.48 -13.54 -2.74
CA SER A 51 -11.04 -13.43 -2.58
C SER A 51 -10.67 -13.41 -1.10
N ILE A 52 -9.50 -13.94 -0.78
CA ILE A 52 -9.00 -14.04 0.60
C ILE A 52 -8.87 -12.67 1.27
N GLN A 53 -8.51 -11.63 0.52
CA GLN A 53 -8.42 -10.27 1.04
C GLN A 53 -9.81 -9.72 1.46
N TRP A 54 -10.86 -10.00 0.70
CA TRP A 54 -12.22 -9.60 1.12
C TRP A 54 -12.73 -10.42 2.31
N GLN A 55 -12.27 -11.68 2.45
CA GLN A 55 -12.53 -12.48 3.64
C GLN A 55 -11.88 -11.83 4.87
N ALA A 56 -10.59 -11.44 4.78
CA ALA A 56 -9.87 -10.74 5.82
C ALA A 56 -10.57 -9.44 6.25
N LEU A 57 -10.96 -8.60 5.29
CA LEU A 57 -11.61 -7.32 5.56
C LEU A 57 -12.97 -7.47 6.28
N ARG A 58 -13.73 -8.53 5.96
CA ARG A 58 -14.99 -8.82 6.65
C ARG A 58 -14.79 -9.31 8.07
N ASP A 59 -13.75 -10.12 8.27
CA ASP A 59 -13.38 -10.60 9.60
C ASP A 59 -12.86 -9.45 10.46
N ALA A 60 -11.94 -8.65 9.94
CA ALA A 60 -11.39 -7.46 10.59
C ALA A 60 -12.48 -6.46 11.01
N TRP A 61 -13.55 -6.31 10.22
CA TRP A 61 -14.67 -5.44 10.59
C TRP A 61 -15.36 -5.89 11.88
N LYS A 62 -15.36 -7.18 12.18
CA LYS A 62 -15.99 -7.77 13.37
C LYS A 62 -15.03 -7.87 14.55
N HIS A 63 -13.72 -7.77 14.30
CA HIS A 63 -12.68 -8.01 15.29
C HIS A 63 -12.75 -7.03 16.48
N PRO A 64 -12.47 -7.47 17.73
CA PRO A 64 -12.49 -6.60 18.91
C PRO A 64 -11.60 -5.36 18.81
N LEU A 65 -10.40 -5.45 18.23
CA LEU A 65 -9.50 -4.31 18.03
C LEU A 65 -10.17 -3.19 17.23
N ARG A 66 -10.91 -3.53 16.17
CA ARG A 66 -11.65 -2.54 15.37
C ARG A 66 -12.67 -1.76 16.23
N LYS A 67 -13.29 -2.42 17.22
CA LYS A 67 -14.29 -1.79 18.08
C LYS A 67 -13.68 -0.82 19.09
N LYS A 68 -12.40 -1.00 19.42
CA LYS A 68 -11.64 -0.16 20.36
C LYS A 68 -10.87 0.97 19.65
N ALA A 69 -10.67 0.87 18.33
CA ALA A 69 -9.93 1.83 17.57
C ALA A 69 -10.66 3.17 17.44
N ASP A 70 -9.94 4.28 17.50
CA ASP A 70 -10.44 5.62 17.15
C ASP A 70 -10.40 5.83 15.63
N TRP A 71 -9.29 5.40 15.01
CA TRP A 71 -9.06 5.49 13.58
C TRP A 71 -8.54 4.17 13.03
N ILE A 72 -8.81 3.89 11.75
CA ILE A 72 -8.43 2.65 11.08
C ILE A 72 -7.79 2.96 9.73
N LEU A 73 -6.64 2.38 9.48
CA LEU A 73 -5.97 2.36 8.18
C LEU A 73 -5.95 0.93 7.64
N VAL A 74 -6.46 0.72 6.43
CA VAL A 74 -6.27 -0.53 5.67
C VAL A 74 -5.13 -0.31 4.69
N SER A 75 -4.04 -1.05 4.84
CA SER A 75 -2.84 -0.89 4.02
C SER A 75 -2.27 -2.25 3.63
N ASP A 76 -1.69 -2.34 2.43
CA ASP A 76 -0.90 -3.47 1.98
C ASP A 76 0.55 -3.31 2.48
N VAL A 77 1.31 -4.42 2.58
CA VAL A 77 2.68 -4.41 3.16
C VAL A 77 3.74 -3.73 2.27
N ASP A 78 3.35 -3.25 1.11
CA ASP A 78 4.17 -2.44 0.20
C ASP A 78 3.74 -0.96 0.18
N GLU A 79 2.87 -0.54 1.11
CA GLU A 79 2.36 0.82 1.25
C GLU A 79 2.80 1.41 2.59
N PHE A 80 3.43 2.57 2.55
CA PHE A 80 4.00 3.26 3.71
C PHE A 80 3.35 4.64 3.87
N LEU A 81 2.72 4.87 5.02
CA LEU A 81 2.12 6.16 5.34
C LEU A 81 3.23 7.21 5.51
N ASN A 82 3.21 8.25 4.68
CA ASN A 82 4.18 9.34 4.71
C ASN A 82 3.50 10.60 5.26
N ILE A 83 3.85 10.98 6.48
CA ILE A 83 3.26 12.11 7.20
C ILE A 83 4.23 13.29 7.13
N HIS A 84 3.77 14.41 6.57
CA HIS A 84 4.57 15.62 6.37
C HIS A 84 4.43 16.64 7.50
N VAL A 85 3.42 16.50 8.36
CA VAL A 85 3.23 17.35 9.54
C VAL A 85 4.38 17.15 10.51
N ALA A 86 4.84 18.21 11.17
CA ALA A 86 5.89 18.15 12.18
C ALA A 86 5.56 17.11 13.26
N GLY A 87 6.55 16.33 13.67
CA GLY A 87 6.36 15.17 14.56
C GLY A 87 6.10 13.86 13.83
N HIS A 88 5.64 13.90 12.58
CA HIS A 88 5.42 12.75 11.71
C HIS A 88 4.57 11.62 12.32
N GLN A 89 3.62 11.98 13.20
CA GLN A 89 2.73 11.05 13.88
C GLN A 89 1.30 11.19 13.38
N ILE A 90 0.54 10.11 13.42
CA ILE A 90 -0.90 10.13 13.10
C ILE A 90 -1.63 11.13 14.01
N SER A 91 -1.28 11.20 15.29
CA SER A 91 -1.86 12.19 16.21
C SER A 91 -1.67 13.64 15.76
N ASP A 92 -0.51 13.96 15.16
CA ASP A 92 -0.23 15.30 14.66
C ASP A 92 -0.96 15.57 13.33
N LEU A 93 -1.04 14.55 12.47
CA LEU A 93 -1.87 14.60 11.27
C LEU A 93 -3.33 14.90 11.65
N LEU A 94 -3.89 14.16 12.60
CA LEU A 94 -5.29 14.32 13.01
C LEU A 94 -5.59 15.71 13.60
N LYS A 95 -4.64 16.31 14.35
CA LYS A 95 -4.77 17.69 14.84
C LYS A 95 -4.77 18.75 13.73
N ALA A 96 -4.14 18.44 12.58
CA ALA A 96 -4.08 19.34 11.44
C ALA A 96 -5.31 19.22 10.51
N LEU A 97 -6.21 18.28 10.77
CA LEU A 97 -7.43 18.06 10.00
C LEU A 97 -8.62 18.78 10.66
N PRO A 98 -9.70 19.08 9.89
CA PRO A 98 -10.97 19.54 10.48
C PRO A 98 -11.51 18.52 11.50
N ASP A 99 -12.03 19.00 12.64
CA ASP A 99 -12.49 18.15 13.76
C ASP A 99 -13.60 17.15 13.38
N ASP A 100 -14.39 17.50 12.39
CA ASP A 100 -15.53 16.73 11.91
C ASP A 100 -15.18 15.76 10.77
N THR A 101 -13.88 15.55 10.51
CA THR A 101 -13.39 14.62 9.48
C THR A 101 -13.77 13.17 9.83
N ASP A 102 -14.44 12.48 8.90
CA ASP A 102 -14.74 11.04 9.03
C ASP A 102 -13.71 10.17 8.30
N ALA A 103 -13.09 10.69 7.24
CA ALA A 103 -12.11 9.94 6.45
C ALA A 103 -11.13 10.86 5.71
N VAL A 104 -9.90 10.37 5.59
CA VAL A 104 -8.83 10.99 4.79
C VAL A 104 -8.56 10.09 3.58
N ALA A 105 -8.66 10.65 2.39
CA ALA A 105 -8.18 10.00 1.17
C ALA A 105 -6.68 10.29 1.02
N LEU A 106 -5.84 9.32 1.34
CA LEU A 106 -4.37 9.37 1.24
C LEU A 106 -3.95 8.98 -0.18
N PRO A 107 -3.58 9.92 -1.07
CA PRO A 107 -3.26 9.60 -2.46
C PRO A 107 -2.00 8.72 -2.54
N TRP A 108 -1.98 7.75 -3.45
CA TRP A 108 -0.77 7.00 -3.72
C TRP A 108 0.32 7.85 -4.37
N ARG A 109 1.56 7.61 -3.94
CA ARG A 109 2.76 8.00 -4.65
C ARG A 109 3.43 6.73 -5.15
N LEU A 110 3.46 6.50 -6.47
CA LEU A 110 4.09 5.33 -7.04
C LEU A 110 5.61 5.50 -7.05
N PHE A 111 6.31 4.59 -6.39
CA PHE A 111 7.78 4.51 -6.40
C PHE A 111 8.25 3.50 -7.43
N GLY A 112 9.23 3.89 -8.22
CA GLY A 112 9.91 3.03 -9.18
C GLY A 112 10.96 2.12 -8.53
N ASN A 113 11.68 1.39 -9.35
CA ASN A 113 12.70 0.43 -8.89
C ASN A 113 14.08 1.04 -8.66
N ASN A 114 14.30 2.33 -8.87
CA ASN A 114 15.61 3.01 -8.79
C ASN A 114 16.73 2.30 -9.59
N ASP A 115 16.36 1.65 -10.70
CA ASP A 115 17.25 0.80 -11.50
C ASP A 115 17.94 -0.33 -10.71
N ILE A 116 17.38 -0.70 -9.54
CA ILE A 116 17.87 -1.79 -8.71
C ILE A 116 17.39 -3.13 -9.30
N VAL A 117 18.35 -3.94 -9.72
CA VAL A 117 18.09 -5.26 -10.29
C VAL A 117 17.93 -6.31 -9.19
N PHE A 118 18.89 -6.39 -8.28
CA PHE A 118 18.93 -7.41 -7.22
C PHE A 118 18.49 -6.83 -5.87
N ALA A 119 17.75 -7.62 -5.12
CA ALA A 119 17.30 -7.26 -3.79
C ALA A 119 18.49 -7.14 -2.82
N LYS A 120 18.38 -6.21 -1.88
CA LYS A 120 19.31 -6.05 -0.76
C LYS A 120 18.53 -6.13 0.54
N ASP A 121 19.14 -6.74 1.56
CA ASP A 121 18.60 -6.71 2.92
C ASP A 121 18.83 -5.33 3.55
N ALA A 122 17.97 -4.39 3.16
CA ALA A 122 18.00 -3.01 3.63
C ALA A 122 16.58 -2.43 3.56
N PRO A 123 16.27 -1.36 4.32
CA PRO A 123 14.97 -0.74 4.31
C PRO A 123 14.50 -0.33 2.91
N VAL A 124 13.27 -0.70 2.56
CA VAL A 124 12.62 -0.39 1.28
C VAL A 124 12.58 1.13 1.06
N THR A 125 12.21 1.88 2.10
CA THR A 125 12.10 3.35 2.05
C THR A 125 13.46 4.05 1.85
N ALA A 126 14.58 3.36 2.15
CA ALA A 126 15.93 3.88 1.91
C ALA A 126 16.47 3.51 0.52
N GLN A 127 16.05 2.36 -0.02
CA GLN A 127 16.53 1.88 -1.32
C GLN A 127 15.80 2.53 -2.50
N PHE A 128 14.48 2.71 -2.40
CA PHE A 128 13.64 3.18 -3.49
C PHE A 128 13.23 4.64 -3.23
N THR A 129 13.99 5.58 -3.79
CA THR A 129 13.87 7.02 -3.52
C THR A 129 13.40 7.83 -4.72
N THR A 130 13.03 7.16 -5.82
CA THR A 130 12.48 7.83 -7.00
C THR A 130 11.02 7.43 -7.22
N SER A 131 10.20 8.38 -7.63
CA SER A 131 8.76 8.22 -7.75
C SER A 131 8.17 8.88 -8.99
N ALA A 132 6.89 8.62 -9.24
CA ALA A 132 6.07 9.46 -10.11
C ALA A 132 5.93 10.88 -9.52
N PRO A 133 5.71 11.92 -10.35
CA PRO A 133 5.32 13.25 -9.86
C PRO A 133 4.02 13.20 -9.06
N ALA A 134 3.84 14.18 -8.18
CA ALA A 134 2.60 14.32 -7.39
C ALA A 134 1.35 14.42 -8.29
N GLU A 135 1.50 15.11 -9.41
CA GLU A 135 0.43 15.38 -10.39
C GLU A 135 0.22 14.24 -11.40
N CYS A 136 0.92 13.10 -11.23
CA CYS A 136 0.80 11.98 -12.15
C CYS A 136 -0.63 11.43 -12.15
N SER A 137 -1.29 11.48 -13.31
CA SER A 137 -2.69 11.05 -13.47
C SER A 137 -2.86 9.89 -14.46
N SER A 138 -1.77 9.42 -15.05
CA SER A 138 -1.74 8.24 -15.92
C SER A 138 -0.52 7.38 -15.58
N PRO A 139 -0.70 6.06 -15.47
CA PRO A 139 -1.94 5.29 -15.58
C PRO A 139 -2.91 5.57 -14.41
N ILE A 140 -4.14 5.05 -14.50
CA ILE A 140 -5.17 5.27 -13.46
C ILE A 140 -4.71 4.83 -12.07
N ALA A 141 -3.80 3.85 -12.00
CA ALA A 141 -3.17 3.38 -10.76
C ALA A 141 -2.47 4.51 -9.97
N ALA A 142 -1.92 5.53 -10.66
CA ALA A 142 -1.28 6.66 -10.01
C ALA A 142 -2.28 7.59 -9.28
N THR A 143 -3.57 7.44 -9.54
CA THR A 143 -4.64 8.24 -8.93
C THR A 143 -5.42 7.48 -7.85
N LEU A 144 -5.02 6.27 -7.52
CA LEU A 144 -5.61 5.51 -6.42
C LEU A 144 -5.21 6.11 -5.06
N PHE A 145 -5.90 5.69 -4.01
CA PHE A 145 -5.68 6.17 -2.65
C PHE A 145 -5.94 5.08 -1.62
N LYS A 146 -5.47 5.27 -0.41
CA LYS A 146 -5.89 4.52 0.77
C LYS A 146 -6.69 5.42 1.71
N SER A 147 -7.50 4.81 2.57
CA SER A 147 -8.37 5.56 3.48
C SER A 147 -7.91 5.39 4.92
N LEU A 148 -7.65 6.51 5.59
CA LEU A 148 -7.62 6.56 7.06
C LEU A 148 -9.02 7.00 7.52
N ILE A 149 -9.73 6.17 8.28
CA ILE A 149 -11.13 6.39 8.63
C ILE A 149 -11.36 6.44 10.13
N ARG A 150 -12.29 7.28 10.57
CA ARG A 150 -12.77 7.29 11.95
C ARG A 150 -13.60 6.03 12.21
N ALA A 151 -13.25 5.25 13.24
CA ALA A 151 -13.89 3.96 13.52
C ALA A 151 -15.39 4.09 13.87
N GLY A 152 -15.76 5.18 14.57
CA GLY A 152 -17.14 5.54 14.88
C GLY A 152 -17.91 6.22 13.74
N GLY A 153 -17.27 6.49 12.59
CA GLY A 153 -17.85 7.19 11.45
C GLY A 153 -18.98 6.45 10.75
N PRO A 154 -19.52 7.03 9.68
CA PRO A 154 -20.69 6.50 8.96
C PRO A 154 -20.35 5.33 8.03
N PHE A 155 -19.48 4.42 8.47
CA PHE A 155 -19.03 3.25 7.72
C PHE A 155 -19.64 1.97 8.30
N ASN A 156 -19.75 0.92 7.46
CA ASN A 156 -20.31 -0.38 7.82
C ASN A 156 -19.46 -1.57 7.36
N GLN A 157 -18.36 -1.34 6.63
CA GLN A 157 -17.43 -2.38 6.22
C GLN A 157 -16.08 -1.76 5.79
N LEU A 158 -14.97 -2.48 6.06
CA LEU A 158 -13.66 -2.12 5.50
C LEU A 158 -13.62 -2.44 4.00
N GLY A 159 -12.75 -1.74 3.29
CA GLY A 159 -12.46 -1.99 1.88
C GLY A 159 -10.98 -1.77 1.59
N VAL A 160 -10.47 -2.35 0.51
CA VAL A 160 -9.04 -2.30 0.14
C VAL A 160 -8.54 -0.87 -0.02
N HIS A 161 -9.33 -0.03 -0.69
CA HIS A 161 -9.02 1.39 -0.92
C HIS A 161 -9.99 2.30 -0.18
N ARG A 162 -11.26 1.94 -0.20
CA ARG A 162 -12.35 2.75 0.33
C ARG A 162 -13.30 1.88 1.14
N PRO A 163 -13.69 2.31 2.37
CA PRO A 163 -14.69 1.62 3.17
C PRO A 163 -16.05 1.70 2.50
N LYS A 164 -16.94 0.77 2.80
CA LYS A 164 -18.37 0.90 2.50
C LYS A 164 -19.02 1.75 3.58
N GLN A 165 -19.95 2.59 3.17
CA GLN A 165 -20.66 3.51 4.06
C GLN A 165 -22.08 3.06 4.33
N LYS A 166 -22.62 3.48 5.47
CA LYS A 166 -24.03 3.34 5.82
C LYS A 166 -24.89 4.14 4.82
N PRO A 167 -26.17 3.78 4.62
CA PRO A 167 -27.07 4.57 3.81
C PRO A 167 -27.10 6.03 4.28
N ALA A 168 -26.97 7.00 3.36
CA ALA A 168 -26.95 8.42 3.67
C ALA A 168 -28.21 8.90 4.39
N THR A 169 -29.36 8.26 4.14
CA THR A 169 -30.63 8.51 4.84
C THR A 169 -30.60 8.19 6.33
N LYS A 170 -29.64 7.37 6.78
CA LYS A 170 -29.49 6.96 8.19
C LYS A 170 -28.36 7.65 8.92
N ALA A 171 -27.29 8.06 8.20
CA ALA A 171 -26.06 8.50 8.82
C ALA A 171 -25.46 9.77 8.18
N GLY A 172 -26.12 10.31 7.14
CA GLY A 172 -25.53 11.37 6.31
C GLY A 172 -24.40 10.85 5.41
N LEU A 173 -23.81 11.72 4.62
CA LEU A 173 -22.61 11.43 3.85
C LEU A 173 -21.36 11.59 4.72
N PRO A 174 -20.37 10.69 4.60
CA PRO A 174 -19.09 10.85 5.30
C PRO A 174 -18.39 12.16 4.88
N LYS A 175 -17.80 12.83 5.84
CA LYS A 175 -16.95 13.99 5.60
C LYS A 175 -15.55 13.55 5.25
N TRP A 176 -15.25 13.60 3.95
CA TRP A 176 -13.96 13.22 3.40
C TRP A 176 -13.08 14.46 3.21
N VAL A 177 -11.80 14.31 3.55
CA VAL A 177 -10.74 15.25 3.19
C VAL A 177 -9.68 14.55 2.34
N ASP A 178 -8.90 15.32 1.58
CA ASP A 178 -7.70 14.83 0.90
C ASP A 178 -6.47 14.81 1.83
N GLY A 179 -5.31 14.42 1.32
CA GLY A 179 -4.05 14.39 2.07
C GLY A 179 -3.49 15.77 2.45
N SER A 180 -4.18 16.86 2.13
CA SER A 180 -3.90 18.22 2.59
C SER A 180 -4.94 18.76 3.58
N GLY A 181 -5.94 17.94 3.96
CA GLY A 181 -7.03 18.36 4.83
C GLY A 181 -8.14 19.15 4.12
N ASN A 182 -8.09 19.29 2.79
CA ASN A 182 -9.13 19.98 2.04
C ASN A 182 -10.37 19.07 1.88
N GLN A 183 -11.54 19.65 2.06
CA GLN A 183 -12.80 18.92 1.92
C GLN A 183 -12.98 18.38 0.50
N MET A 184 -13.29 17.09 0.40
CA MET A 184 -13.60 16.43 -0.86
C MET A 184 -15.02 16.78 -1.34
N PRO A 185 -15.24 16.89 -2.67
CA PRO A 185 -16.57 17.17 -3.22
C PRO A 185 -17.63 16.15 -2.78
N GLY A 186 -18.86 16.60 -2.55
CA GLY A 186 -19.99 15.73 -2.15
C GLY A 186 -20.24 14.55 -3.10
N VAL A 187 -19.99 14.74 -4.40
CA VAL A 187 -20.07 13.65 -5.40
C VAL A 187 -19.05 12.53 -5.15
N PHE A 188 -17.89 12.86 -4.54
CA PHE A 188 -16.94 11.85 -4.12
C PHE A 188 -17.48 11.07 -2.92
N ALA A 189 -17.99 11.76 -1.89
CA ALA A 189 -18.57 11.12 -0.71
C ALA A 189 -19.75 10.21 -1.07
N ALA A 190 -20.61 10.63 -2.01
CA ALA A 190 -21.78 9.87 -2.45
C ALA A 190 -21.46 8.62 -3.27
N ASN A 191 -20.32 8.60 -4.00
CA ASN A 191 -19.97 7.49 -4.89
C ASN A 191 -19.04 6.48 -4.21
N GLN A 192 -19.61 5.49 -3.54
CA GLN A 192 -18.84 4.42 -2.86
C GLN A 192 -17.98 3.54 -3.79
N LYS A 193 -18.27 3.51 -5.08
CA LYS A 193 -17.54 2.70 -6.06
C LYS A 193 -16.29 3.41 -6.59
N ARG A 194 -16.16 4.72 -6.35
CA ARG A 194 -15.06 5.52 -6.85
C ARG A 194 -13.78 5.24 -6.03
N LEU A 195 -12.78 4.65 -6.68
CA LEU A 195 -11.47 4.29 -6.10
C LEU A 195 -10.34 5.18 -6.59
N SER A 196 -10.62 6.12 -7.50
CA SER A 196 -9.66 7.00 -8.13
C SER A 196 -9.93 8.47 -7.80
N LEU A 197 -8.87 9.23 -7.56
CA LEU A 197 -8.90 10.68 -7.38
C LEU A 197 -8.74 11.44 -8.72
N TYR A 198 -8.76 10.73 -9.85
CA TYR A 198 -8.66 11.37 -11.16
C TYR A 198 -9.69 12.50 -11.31
N SER A 199 -9.24 13.67 -11.76
CA SER A 199 -10.04 14.90 -11.87
C SER A 199 -10.67 15.39 -10.56
N LEU A 200 -10.12 15.03 -9.42
CA LEU A 200 -10.51 15.54 -8.11
C LEU A 200 -9.31 16.21 -7.42
N PRO A 201 -9.55 17.10 -6.45
CA PRO A 201 -8.51 17.52 -5.54
C PRO A 201 -7.83 16.30 -4.91
N SER A 202 -6.50 16.30 -4.88
CA SER A 202 -5.69 15.20 -4.33
C SER A 202 -4.46 15.77 -3.63
N GLY A 203 -4.69 16.76 -2.77
CA GLY A 203 -3.65 17.40 -1.98
C GLY A 203 -2.87 16.39 -1.14
N ARG A 204 -1.58 16.68 -0.87
CA ARG A 204 -0.62 15.78 -0.22
C ARG A 204 0.21 16.48 0.84
N SER A 205 -0.09 17.74 1.16
CA SER A 205 0.78 18.57 2.00
C SER A 205 0.89 18.09 3.45
N LEU A 206 -0.11 17.38 3.97
CA LEU A 206 -0.10 16.81 5.31
C LEU A 206 0.29 15.33 5.33
N ALA A 207 -0.19 14.54 4.33
CA ALA A 207 0.13 13.13 4.22
C ALA A 207 -0.16 12.56 2.83
N GLU A 208 0.57 11.50 2.47
CA GLU A 208 0.33 10.66 1.30
C GLU A 208 0.66 9.19 1.62
N MET A 209 0.36 8.27 0.72
CA MET A 209 0.70 6.86 0.84
C MET A 209 1.76 6.50 -0.20
N ASN A 210 2.99 6.27 0.23
CA ASN A 210 4.07 5.80 -0.63
C ASN A 210 3.86 4.33 -0.98
N HIS A 211 3.80 4.00 -2.28
CA HIS A 211 3.52 2.65 -2.74
C HIS A 211 4.72 2.07 -3.49
N TYR A 212 5.40 1.12 -2.85
CA TYR A 212 6.60 0.43 -3.34
C TYR A 212 6.24 -0.91 -3.98
N SER A 213 5.34 -0.89 -4.95
CA SER A 213 4.72 -2.09 -5.52
C SER A 213 5.65 -2.96 -6.35
N LEU A 214 6.77 -2.43 -6.84
CA LEU A 214 7.73 -3.12 -7.68
C LEU A 214 8.93 -3.63 -6.90
N ARG A 215 9.58 -2.74 -6.15
CA ARG A 215 10.90 -2.95 -5.53
C ARG A 215 11.94 -3.28 -6.62
N SER A 216 12.91 -4.19 -6.33
CA SER A 216 13.89 -4.63 -7.32
C SER A 216 13.28 -5.52 -8.42
N ALA A 217 13.99 -5.67 -9.55
CA ALA A 217 13.58 -6.61 -10.60
C ALA A 217 13.49 -8.06 -10.09
N GLU A 218 14.40 -8.46 -9.20
CA GLU A 218 14.38 -9.74 -8.48
C GLU A 218 13.09 -9.90 -7.68
N SER A 219 12.74 -8.93 -6.81
CA SER A 219 11.53 -8.96 -6.01
C SER A 219 10.26 -9.00 -6.84
N PHE A 220 10.28 -8.36 -8.01
CA PHE A 220 9.15 -8.37 -8.93
C PHE A 220 8.87 -9.76 -9.52
N LEU A 221 9.90 -10.53 -9.83
CA LEU A 221 9.73 -11.92 -10.29
C LEU A 221 9.04 -12.78 -9.23
N ILE A 222 9.45 -12.66 -7.98
CA ILE A 222 8.84 -13.39 -6.87
C ILE A 222 7.39 -12.94 -6.66
N LYS A 223 7.13 -11.63 -6.79
CA LYS A 223 5.75 -11.11 -6.76
C LYS A 223 4.89 -11.70 -7.88
N ARG A 224 5.44 -11.87 -9.09
CA ARG A 224 4.75 -12.54 -10.21
C ARG A 224 4.37 -13.97 -9.86
N ASP A 225 5.31 -14.76 -9.34
CA ASP A 225 5.09 -16.16 -8.97
C ASP A 225 3.97 -16.30 -7.92
N ARG A 226 3.98 -15.45 -6.90
CA ARG A 226 2.94 -15.39 -5.87
C ARG A 226 1.57 -15.00 -6.45
N GLY A 227 1.52 -14.14 -7.47
CA GLY A 227 0.29 -13.61 -8.03
C GLY A 227 -0.37 -12.49 -7.19
N LEU A 228 -1.59 -12.11 -7.59
CA LEU A 228 -2.40 -11.10 -6.90
C LEU A 228 -3.50 -11.78 -6.07
N PRO A 229 -3.66 -11.43 -4.78
CA PRO A 229 -4.65 -12.08 -3.89
C PRO A 229 -6.09 -11.83 -4.32
N ASN A 230 -6.36 -10.77 -5.09
CA ASN A 230 -7.72 -10.36 -5.48
C ASN A 230 -8.09 -10.66 -6.93
N ARG A 231 -7.13 -10.92 -7.81
CA ARG A 231 -7.34 -11.04 -9.25
C ARG A 231 -6.50 -12.18 -9.80
N LYS A 232 -7.06 -13.39 -9.80
CA LYS A 232 -6.42 -14.56 -10.42
C LYS A 232 -6.24 -14.43 -11.93
N ASP A 233 -7.09 -13.59 -12.57
CA ASP A 233 -7.12 -13.42 -14.03
C ASP A 233 -6.17 -12.31 -14.52
N LYS A 234 -5.56 -11.54 -13.60
CA LYS A 234 -4.60 -10.49 -13.98
C LYS A 234 -3.18 -10.98 -13.70
N GLU A 235 -2.45 -11.27 -14.75
CA GLU A 235 -1.02 -11.56 -14.63
C GLU A 235 -0.23 -10.34 -14.18
N ILE A 236 0.78 -10.59 -13.35
CA ILE A 236 1.83 -9.61 -13.03
C ILE A 236 2.90 -9.75 -14.11
N ASP A 237 2.81 -8.91 -15.12
CA ASP A 237 3.62 -8.93 -16.34
C ASP A 237 4.34 -7.58 -16.57
N LEU A 238 4.88 -7.42 -17.77
CA LEU A 238 5.51 -6.18 -18.19
C LEU A 238 4.56 -4.97 -18.13
N THR A 239 3.26 -5.16 -18.36
CA THR A 239 2.25 -4.08 -18.26
C THR A 239 2.18 -3.57 -16.84
N TYR A 240 2.13 -4.47 -15.85
CA TYR A 240 2.14 -4.08 -14.44
C TYR A 240 3.40 -3.31 -14.07
N TRP A 241 4.57 -3.72 -14.59
CA TRP A 241 5.85 -3.03 -14.38
C TRP A 241 5.82 -1.62 -14.96
N VAL A 242 5.49 -1.48 -16.25
CA VAL A 242 5.45 -0.20 -16.95
C VAL A 242 4.45 0.78 -16.32
N GLU A 243 3.30 0.28 -15.86
CA GLU A 243 2.31 1.14 -15.19
C GLU A 243 2.79 1.72 -13.84
N ARG A 244 3.94 1.27 -13.29
CA ARG A 244 4.37 1.63 -11.93
C ARG A 244 5.84 2.02 -11.80
N ASN A 245 6.67 1.75 -12.80
CA ASN A 245 8.10 1.99 -12.72
C ASN A 245 8.48 3.45 -13.02
N PHE A 246 8.06 4.37 -12.16
CA PHE A 246 8.37 5.79 -12.31
C PHE A 246 9.62 6.15 -11.48
N ASN A 247 10.74 6.35 -12.16
CA ASN A 247 11.99 6.84 -11.58
C ASN A 247 12.23 8.30 -11.99
N THR A 248 11.19 9.16 -12.00
CA THR A 248 11.19 10.47 -12.64
C THR A 248 11.53 11.62 -11.70
N GLU A 249 11.16 11.49 -10.42
CA GLU A 249 11.44 12.49 -9.39
C GLU A 249 12.11 11.85 -8.18
N ARG A 250 13.14 12.47 -7.66
CA ARG A 250 13.69 12.09 -6.35
C ARG A 250 12.71 12.50 -5.26
N ASN A 251 12.26 11.53 -4.46
CA ASN A 251 11.35 11.75 -3.36
C ASN A 251 11.87 11.01 -2.12
N GLU A 252 12.41 11.78 -1.22
CA GLU A 252 12.95 11.31 0.07
C GLU A 252 12.19 11.90 1.26
N THR A 253 10.97 12.41 1.05
CA THR A 253 10.19 13.06 2.12
C THR A 253 9.94 12.12 3.30
N ILE A 254 9.76 10.82 3.06
CA ILE A 254 9.60 9.80 4.10
C ILE A 254 10.86 9.60 4.97
N SER A 255 12.02 10.08 4.51
CA SER A 255 13.28 9.96 5.25
C SER A 255 13.25 10.68 6.61
N ALA A 256 12.41 11.68 6.77
CA ALA A 256 12.18 12.35 8.05
C ALA A 256 11.66 11.39 9.14
N MET A 257 10.94 10.33 8.74
CA MET A 257 10.42 9.29 9.64
C MET A 257 11.44 8.17 9.91
N ARG A 258 12.53 8.10 9.15
CA ARG A 258 13.52 7.00 9.19
C ARG A 258 14.16 6.78 10.57
N PRO A 259 14.65 7.80 11.31
CA PRO A 259 15.28 7.55 12.60
C PRO A 259 14.35 6.84 13.60
N ALA A 260 13.08 7.22 13.65
CA ALA A 260 12.09 6.56 14.49
C ALA A 260 11.76 5.14 14.00
N THR A 261 11.67 4.95 12.68
CA THR A 261 11.47 3.64 12.05
C THR A 261 12.63 2.68 12.37
N GLU A 262 13.87 3.11 12.20
CA GLU A 262 15.07 2.31 12.49
C GLU A 262 15.17 1.90 13.96
N LYS A 263 14.82 2.82 14.88
CA LYS A 263 14.73 2.51 16.30
C LYS A 263 13.72 1.39 16.58
N ARG A 264 12.52 1.45 15.98
CA ARG A 264 11.50 0.40 16.09
C ARG A 264 11.94 -0.89 15.43
N LEU A 265 12.48 -0.84 14.21
CA LEU A 265 12.99 -2.00 13.49
C LEU A 265 14.06 -2.74 14.30
N SER A 266 15.02 -2.00 14.89
CA SER A 266 16.02 -2.57 15.77
C SER A 266 15.41 -3.21 17.03
N ALA A 267 14.32 -2.67 17.56
CA ALA A 267 13.60 -3.27 18.68
C ALA A 267 12.94 -4.59 18.28
N LEU A 268 12.28 -4.65 17.12
CA LEU A 268 11.66 -5.88 16.60
C LEU A 268 12.71 -6.97 16.33
N HIS A 269 13.89 -6.62 15.81
CA HIS A 269 14.99 -7.57 15.60
C HIS A 269 15.57 -8.15 16.91
N ARG A 270 15.43 -7.46 18.06
CA ARG A 270 15.87 -7.97 19.37
C ARG A 270 14.90 -8.99 19.98
N ILE A 271 13.71 -9.16 19.43
CA ILE A 271 12.78 -10.21 19.87
C ILE A 271 13.42 -11.57 19.57
N PRO A 272 13.46 -12.49 20.55
CA PRO A 272 14.14 -13.78 20.38
C PRO A 272 13.69 -14.53 19.14
N GLY A 273 14.64 -14.97 18.33
CA GLY A 273 14.43 -15.73 17.10
C GLY A 273 14.07 -14.89 15.87
N VAL A 274 13.63 -13.64 16.01
CA VAL A 274 13.14 -12.81 14.87
C VAL A 274 14.27 -12.50 13.88
N SER A 275 15.49 -12.20 14.34
CA SER A 275 16.62 -11.95 13.43
C SER A 275 16.98 -13.18 12.60
N ASP A 276 16.99 -14.38 13.22
CA ASP A 276 17.29 -15.62 12.51
C ASP A 276 16.19 -15.97 11.49
N LEU A 277 14.93 -15.79 11.86
CA LEU A 277 13.79 -15.94 10.98
C LEU A 277 13.87 -14.99 9.78
N HIS A 278 14.21 -13.73 10.04
CA HIS A 278 14.41 -12.73 8.97
C HIS A 278 15.53 -13.14 8.03
N GLY A 279 16.69 -13.55 8.55
CA GLY A 279 17.81 -14.01 7.72
C GLY A 279 17.44 -15.22 6.85
N ARG A 280 16.65 -16.17 7.38
CA ARG A 280 16.13 -17.30 6.59
C ARG A 280 15.19 -16.84 5.48
N SER A 281 14.30 -15.88 5.75
CA SER A 281 13.40 -15.32 4.74
C SER A 281 14.15 -14.58 3.64
N VAL A 282 15.22 -13.86 3.95
CA VAL A 282 16.10 -13.21 2.97
C VAL A 282 16.79 -14.26 2.09
N ASN A 283 17.33 -15.32 2.69
CA ASN A 283 17.94 -16.42 1.94
C ASN A 283 16.94 -17.12 1.01
N TRP A 284 15.73 -17.43 1.53
CA TRP A 284 14.64 -17.99 0.73
C TRP A 284 14.31 -17.11 -0.48
N HIS A 285 14.26 -15.78 -0.29
CA HIS A 285 13.99 -14.83 -1.37
C HIS A 285 15.02 -14.96 -2.52
N HIS A 286 16.32 -15.01 -2.20
CA HIS A 286 17.37 -15.15 -3.19
C HIS A 286 17.36 -16.54 -3.87
N GLU A 287 17.10 -17.60 -3.11
CA GLU A 287 17.00 -18.96 -3.66
C GLU A 287 15.79 -19.09 -4.57
N LYS A 288 14.65 -18.57 -4.17
CA LYS A 288 13.43 -18.53 -4.99
C LYS A 288 13.67 -17.79 -6.31
N PHE A 289 14.30 -16.62 -6.26
CA PHE A 289 14.65 -15.89 -7.48
C PHE A 289 15.54 -16.73 -8.41
N ARG A 290 16.59 -17.36 -7.89
CA ARG A 290 17.48 -18.22 -8.70
C ARG A 290 16.73 -19.35 -9.39
N ALA A 291 15.78 -19.95 -8.69
CA ALA A 291 14.93 -21.01 -9.24
C ALA A 291 13.96 -20.50 -10.32
N LEU A 292 13.42 -19.30 -10.14
CA LEU A 292 12.47 -18.70 -11.09
C LEU A 292 13.17 -18.19 -12.35
N VAL A 293 14.30 -17.49 -12.23
CA VAL A 293 14.96 -16.83 -13.35
C VAL A 293 15.51 -17.81 -14.39
N THR A 294 15.69 -19.08 -14.03
CA THR A 294 16.08 -20.17 -14.95
C THR A 294 14.91 -20.75 -15.75
N GLN A 295 13.66 -20.40 -15.42
CA GLN A 295 12.48 -20.83 -16.17
C GLN A 295 12.25 -19.90 -17.37
N PRO A 296 11.93 -20.40 -18.58
CA PRO A 296 11.89 -19.59 -19.80
C PRO A 296 10.99 -18.36 -19.72
N ASP A 297 9.79 -18.46 -19.14
CA ASP A 297 8.84 -17.34 -19.07
C ASP A 297 9.27 -16.28 -18.06
N PHE A 298 9.84 -16.69 -16.93
CA PHE A 298 10.40 -15.78 -15.93
C PHE A 298 11.67 -15.10 -16.46
N HIS A 299 12.55 -15.85 -17.11
CA HIS A 299 13.75 -15.30 -17.75
C HIS A 299 13.39 -14.25 -18.80
N ARG A 300 12.42 -14.55 -19.66
CA ARG A 300 11.94 -13.60 -20.69
C ARG A 300 11.40 -12.31 -20.07
N LEU A 301 10.61 -12.42 -19.01
CA LEU A 301 10.12 -11.24 -18.31
C LEU A 301 11.24 -10.47 -17.65
N PHE A 302 12.13 -11.15 -16.90
CA PHE A 302 13.26 -10.51 -16.21
C PHE A 302 14.13 -9.71 -17.18
N SER A 303 14.52 -10.33 -18.31
CA SER A 303 15.32 -9.65 -19.34
C SER A 303 14.64 -8.39 -19.86
N ARG A 304 13.32 -8.43 -20.07
CA ARG A 304 12.55 -7.26 -20.54
C ARG A 304 12.47 -6.16 -19.51
N ILE A 305 12.19 -6.49 -18.24
CA ILE A 305 12.08 -5.46 -17.21
C ILE A 305 13.43 -4.80 -16.90
N VAL A 306 14.54 -5.56 -16.97
CA VAL A 306 15.90 -5.00 -16.81
C VAL A 306 16.27 -4.07 -17.98
N LEU A 307 15.81 -4.37 -19.19
CA LEU A 307 16.02 -3.50 -20.37
C LEU A 307 15.06 -2.30 -20.42
N THR A 308 13.97 -2.35 -19.65
CA THR A 308 12.96 -1.28 -19.65
C THR A 308 13.37 -0.19 -18.67
N GLY A 309 13.62 1.00 -19.15
CA GLY A 309 13.89 2.16 -18.31
C GLY A 309 12.66 2.66 -17.54
N SER A 310 12.78 3.84 -16.94
CA SER A 310 11.67 4.53 -16.25
C SER A 310 10.47 4.75 -17.16
N SER A 311 9.28 4.58 -16.63
CA SER A 311 8.04 4.94 -17.30
C SER A 311 7.95 6.43 -17.53
N LYS A 312 7.34 6.81 -18.66
CA LYS A 312 7.18 8.23 -19.02
C LYS A 312 5.97 8.83 -18.30
N VAL A 313 6.16 10.02 -17.77
CA VAL A 313 5.05 10.87 -17.33
C VAL A 313 4.40 11.48 -18.58
N LEU A 314 3.11 11.20 -18.75
CA LEU A 314 2.37 11.72 -19.90
C LEU A 314 1.92 13.16 -19.66
N SER A 315 1.84 13.94 -20.73
CA SER A 315 1.25 15.28 -20.66
C SER A 315 -0.23 15.18 -20.25
N LYS A 316 -0.75 16.23 -19.62
CA LYS A 316 -2.16 16.33 -19.23
C LYS A 316 -3.08 16.11 -20.44
N GLN A 317 -2.73 16.70 -21.60
CA GLN A 317 -3.50 16.56 -22.83
C GLN A 317 -3.57 15.10 -23.32
N LEU A 318 -2.41 14.42 -23.38
CA LEU A 318 -2.36 13.01 -23.78
C LEU A 318 -3.11 12.10 -22.80
N THR A 319 -2.96 12.35 -21.49
CA THR A 319 -3.69 11.62 -20.45
C THR A 319 -5.21 11.74 -20.63
N GLN A 320 -5.71 12.96 -20.86
CA GLN A 320 -7.14 13.18 -21.11
C GLN A 320 -7.62 12.47 -22.37
N GLN A 321 -6.82 12.46 -23.43
CA GLN A 321 -7.15 11.75 -24.67
C GLN A 321 -7.22 10.23 -24.45
N LEU A 322 -6.25 9.64 -23.74
CA LEU A 322 -6.27 8.21 -23.41
C LEU A 322 -7.47 7.82 -22.55
N VAL A 323 -7.86 8.65 -21.57
CA VAL A 323 -9.07 8.40 -20.76
C VAL A 323 -10.34 8.46 -21.61
N ARG A 324 -10.42 9.39 -22.57
CA ARG A 324 -11.53 9.47 -23.52
C ARG A 324 -11.63 8.19 -24.36
N TRP A 325 -10.54 7.80 -25.01
CA TRP A 325 -10.47 6.59 -25.81
C TRP A 325 -10.79 5.31 -25.00
N TYR A 326 -10.30 5.24 -23.76
CA TYR A 326 -10.69 4.14 -22.86
C TYR A 326 -12.21 4.10 -22.67
N GLY A 327 -12.83 5.26 -22.39
CA GLY A 327 -14.29 5.34 -22.25
C GLY A 327 -15.06 4.96 -23.53
N GLU A 328 -14.50 5.23 -24.71
CA GLU A 328 -15.09 4.84 -26.00
C GLU A 328 -14.94 3.33 -26.24
N ALA A 329 -13.75 2.77 -25.98
CA ALA A 329 -13.44 1.35 -26.21
C ALA A 329 -14.23 0.39 -25.29
N TYR A 330 -14.63 0.83 -24.10
CA TYR A 330 -15.28 -0.02 -23.08
C TYR A 330 -16.74 0.38 -22.79
N ARG A 331 -17.36 1.21 -23.66
CA ARG A 331 -18.79 1.55 -23.59
C ARG A 331 -19.71 0.58 -24.38
N SER A 332 -19.11 -0.40 -25.07
CA SER A 332 -19.85 -1.44 -25.83
C SER A 332 -20.36 -2.56 -24.92
#